data_bbd497df42387f29bad1b656b465a4dc
#
_entry.id   bbd497df42387f29bad1b656b465a4dc
#
_cell.length_a   1.000
_cell.length_b   1.000
_cell.length_c   1.000
_cell.angle_alpha   90.00
_cell.angle_beta   90.00
_cell.angle_gamma   90.00
#
_symmetry.space_group_name_H-M   'P 1'
#
loop_
_entity.id
_entity.type
_entity.pdbx_description
1 polymer ?
#
loop_
_entity_poly.entity_id
_entity_poly.type
_entity_poly.pdbx_seq_one_letter_code
_entity_poly.pdbx_strand_id
1 'polypeptide(L)'
;MGAIAASALLAKTTTAEAGDFLFFHWGHHKHRNIGGNMGSLPPSNGGDFHCFLKGTRIRTADGERKIEELKAGDLLPTVLGGARPIQWIGRNRYRKSDPAKPWVRNVMPIRIARSALGPNIPHANLYISEAHALLIDGVLVAAGNLVNDTTITRYEARELDELEFFHIKLERHDVIYAEGAPTETLLEVDESAVNFAEYLRQYGHVTTEETPCAPLFRYGYRRGEIKSCFRSAISPWIDRRQQVDIIRDKLDARGIALLRQSELVS
;
A
#
# COMPACT_ATOMS: atom_id res chain seq x y z
N MET A 1 -42.39 62.75 -12.31
CA MET A 1 -42.90 62.57 -13.71
C MET A 1 -41.68 62.16 -14.51
N GLY A 2 -41.72 61.05 -15.17
CA GLY A 2 -40.59 60.58 -16.02
C GLY A 2 -40.45 59.06 -16.01
N ALA A 3 -41.30 58.41 -16.83
CA ALA A 3 -41.15 56.94 -17.06
C ALA A 3 -40.00 56.66 -18.00
N ILE A 4 -39.18 55.69 -17.67
CA ILE A 4 -38.14 55.15 -18.55
C ILE A 4 -38.49 53.70 -18.85
N ALA A 5 -38.71 53.45 -20.14
CA ALA A 5 -39.05 52.16 -20.69
C ALA A 5 -37.86 51.19 -20.65
N ALA A 6 -38.09 49.95 -20.24
CA ALA A 6 -37.14 48.85 -20.30
C ALA A 6 -37.27 48.14 -21.66
N SER A 7 -36.19 48.16 -22.44
CA SER A 7 -36.08 47.38 -23.68
C SER A 7 -35.55 45.98 -23.35
N ALA A 8 -36.35 44.96 -23.66
CA ALA A 8 -35.95 43.55 -23.58
C ALA A 8 -35.11 43.19 -24.81
N LEU A 9 -33.89 42.72 -24.57
CA LEU A 9 -33.02 42.13 -25.60
C LEU A 9 -33.20 40.60 -25.58
N LEU A 10 -33.79 40.07 -26.64
CA LEU A 10 -33.86 38.61 -26.88
C LEU A 10 -32.48 38.10 -27.30
N ALA A 11 -31.87 37.31 -26.48
CA ALA A 11 -30.69 36.55 -26.89
C ALA A 11 -31.13 35.19 -27.45
N LYS A 12 -30.73 34.91 -28.68
CA LYS A 12 -30.94 33.65 -29.38
C LYS A 12 -30.08 32.56 -28.75
N THR A 13 -30.71 31.48 -28.30
CA THR A 13 -30.07 30.24 -27.91
C THR A 13 -29.63 29.47 -29.15
N THR A 14 -28.32 29.34 -29.38
CA THR A 14 -27.75 28.35 -30.27
C THR A 14 -27.55 27.05 -29.52
N THR A 15 -28.25 26.02 -29.93
CA THR A 15 -28.05 24.64 -29.49
C THR A 15 -26.73 24.14 -30.05
N ALA A 16 -25.75 23.86 -29.17
CA ALA A 16 -24.58 23.08 -29.49
C ALA A 16 -24.91 21.60 -29.27
N GLU A 17 -24.72 20.80 -30.30
CA GLU A 17 -24.90 19.36 -30.29
C GLU A 17 -23.91 18.72 -29.31
N ALA A 18 -24.41 17.81 -28.45
CA ALA A 18 -23.64 17.02 -27.51
C ALA A 18 -22.84 15.95 -28.28
N GLY A 19 -21.52 16.12 -28.29
CA GLY A 19 -20.61 15.09 -28.71
C GLY A 19 -20.56 13.96 -27.65
N ASP A 20 -20.71 12.74 -28.14
CA ASP A 20 -20.67 11.50 -27.37
C ASP A 20 -19.46 11.39 -26.44
N PHE A 21 -19.64 11.60 -25.14
CA PHE A 21 -18.72 11.15 -24.10
C PHE A 21 -19.03 9.69 -23.81
N LEU A 22 -18.19 8.80 -24.29
CA LEU A 22 -18.15 7.40 -23.92
C LEU A 22 -17.91 7.27 -22.40
N PHE A 23 -18.99 7.11 -21.66
CA PHE A 23 -18.94 6.62 -20.28
C PHE A 23 -18.46 5.18 -20.29
N PHE A 24 -17.22 4.96 -19.92
CA PHE A 24 -16.78 3.64 -19.53
C PHE A 24 -17.51 3.25 -18.23
N HIS A 25 -18.55 2.49 -18.41
CA HIS A 25 -19.28 1.82 -17.34
C HIS A 25 -18.33 0.79 -16.70
N TRP A 26 -17.85 1.08 -15.51
CA TRP A 26 -17.17 0.09 -14.69
C TRP A 26 -18.23 -0.86 -14.16
N GLY A 27 -18.27 -2.05 -14.76
CA GLY A 27 -19.25 -3.08 -14.43
C GLY A 27 -19.05 -3.54 -12.99
N HIS A 28 -20.03 -3.26 -12.14
CA HIS A 28 -20.21 -3.94 -10.89
C HIS A 28 -20.51 -5.42 -11.15
N HIS A 29 -19.50 -6.28 -11.00
CA HIS A 29 -19.73 -7.70 -10.91
C HIS A 29 -20.38 -8.00 -9.56
N LYS A 30 -21.70 -8.24 -9.59
CA LYS A 30 -22.44 -8.83 -8.48
C LYS A 30 -21.90 -10.23 -8.21
N HIS A 31 -21.04 -10.37 -7.22
CA HIS A 31 -20.69 -11.70 -6.68
C HIS A 31 -21.90 -12.25 -5.91
N ARG A 32 -22.45 -13.36 -6.41
CA ARG A 32 -23.42 -14.18 -5.69
C ARG A 32 -22.75 -14.73 -4.44
N ASN A 33 -23.32 -14.39 -3.30
CA ASN A 33 -22.99 -14.93 -1.99
C ASN A 33 -23.34 -16.41 -1.97
N ILE A 34 -22.32 -17.30 -2.07
CA ILE A 34 -22.48 -18.71 -1.74
C ILE A 34 -21.82 -18.88 -0.39
N GLY A 35 -22.65 -19.05 0.64
CA GLY A 35 -22.21 -19.34 1.99
C GLY A 35 -21.33 -20.58 2.05
N GLY A 36 -20.10 -20.41 2.50
CA GLY A 36 -19.15 -21.48 2.77
C GLY A 36 -17.97 -20.86 3.50
N ASN A 37 -17.83 -21.22 4.77
CA ASN A 37 -16.79 -20.80 5.68
C ASN A 37 -15.44 -21.48 5.31
N MET A 38 -14.88 -21.07 4.18
CA MET A 38 -13.51 -21.41 3.74
C MET A 38 -12.85 -20.11 3.38
N GLY A 39 -11.69 -19.81 3.98
CA GLY A 39 -10.86 -18.69 3.63
C GLY A 39 -10.67 -18.64 2.11
N SER A 40 -11.41 -17.78 1.44
CA SER A 40 -11.35 -17.60 0.00
C SER A 40 -9.93 -17.15 -0.34
N LEU A 41 -9.30 -17.85 -1.28
CA LEU A 41 -8.10 -17.34 -1.94
C LEU A 41 -8.38 -15.91 -2.41
N PRO A 42 -7.41 -14.98 -2.30
CA PRO A 42 -7.59 -13.64 -2.79
C PRO A 42 -8.03 -13.71 -4.27
N PRO A 43 -8.86 -12.76 -4.72
CA PRO A 43 -9.30 -12.72 -6.11
C PRO A 43 -8.07 -12.77 -7.02
N SER A 44 -8.18 -13.49 -8.13
CA SER A 44 -7.11 -13.76 -9.11
C SER A 44 -6.45 -12.49 -9.70
N ASN A 45 -6.95 -11.33 -9.39
CA ASN A 45 -6.48 -10.01 -9.81
C ASN A 45 -5.64 -9.34 -8.72
N GLY A 46 -4.73 -10.05 -8.03
CA GLY A 46 -3.78 -9.51 -7.07
C GLY A 46 -4.35 -8.30 -6.32
N GLY A 47 -5.28 -8.49 -5.39
CA GLY A 47 -5.85 -7.39 -4.62
C GLY A 47 -4.72 -6.59 -3.98
N ASP A 48 -4.81 -5.27 -4.00
CA ASP A 48 -3.86 -4.34 -3.38
C ASP A 48 -3.89 -4.47 -1.85
N PHE A 49 -3.44 -5.63 -1.32
CA PHE A 49 -3.39 -5.88 0.12
C PHE A 49 -2.19 -5.18 0.74
N HIS A 50 -2.44 -4.22 1.62
CA HIS A 50 -1.43 -3.49 2.39
C HIS A 50 -1.34 -4.10 3.79
N CYS A 51 -0.62 -5.22 3.94
CA CYS A 51 -0.65 -6.03 5.14
C CYS A 51 0.72 -6.27 5.75
N PHE A 52 0.74 -6.37 7.08
CA PHE A 52 1.85 -6.91 7.86
C PHE A 52 1.57 -8.38 8.20
N LEU A 53 2.59 -9.23 8.13
CA LEU A 53 2.47 -10.61 8.62
C LEU A 53 2.44 -10.60 10.15
N LYS A 54 1.70 -11.54 10.74
CA LYS A 54 1.68 -11.81 12.19
C LYS A 54 3.10 -11.89 12.76
N GLY A 55 3.28 -11.33 13.95
CA GLY A 55 4.54 -11.26 14.64
C GLY A 55 5.36 -10.01 14.34
N THR A 56 4.99 -9.22 13.30
CA THR A 56 5.64 -7.94 13.00
C THR A 56 5.53 -6.99 14.21
N ARG A 57 6.65 -6.42 14.62
CA ARG A 57 6.70 -5.44 15.71
C ARG A 57 6.45 -4.04 15.18
N ILE A 58 5.46 -3.39 15.77
CA ILE A 58 5.08 -2.01 15.45
C ILE A 58 5.48 -1.11 16.62
N ARG A 59 6.11 0.02 16.31
CA ARG A 59 6.45 1.03 17.32
C ARG A 59 5.17 1.69 17.83
N THR A 60 4.98 1.67 19.15
CA THR A 60 3.92 2.40 19.85
C THR A 60 4.54 3.50 20.73
N ALA A 61 3.72 4.32 21.35
CA ALA A 61 4.17 5.32 22.32
C ALA A 61 4.93 4.70 23.51
N ASP A 62 4.59 3.44 23.87
CA ASP A 62 5.15 2.71 25.02
C ASP A 62 6.22 1.69 24.64
N GLY A 63 6.73 1.73 23.41
CA GLY A 63 7.71 0.78 22.88
C GLY A 63 7.17 -0.07 21.73
N GLU A 64 7.89 -1.12 21.37
CA GLU A 64 7.48 -2.01 20.28
C GLU A 64 6.58 -3.14 20.78
N ARG A 65 5.48 -3.38 20.06
CA ARG A 65 4.55 -4.48 20.33
C ARG A 65 4.26 -5.24 19.04
N LYS A 66 3.96 -6.53 19.17
CA LYS A 66 3.53 -7.33 18.03
C LYS A 66 2.19 -6.84 17.52
N ILE A 67 2.01 -6.88 16.21
CA ILE A 67 0.82 -6.34 15.55
C ILE A 67 -0.48 -7.02 16.01
N GLU A 68 -0.44 -8.32 16.30
CA GLU A 68 -1.57 -9.08 16.83
C GLU A 68 -1.99 -8.69 18.25
N GLU A 69 -1.13 -7.98 18.98
CA GLU A 69 -1.36 -7.49 20.34
C GLU A 69 -1.93 -6.06 20.37
N LEU A 70 -1.93 -5.38 19.22
CA LEU A 70 -2.43 -4.02 19.10
C LEU A 70 -3.95 -3.97 19.05
N LYS A 71 -4.50 -2.84 19.48
CA LYS A 71 -5.95 -2.56 19.47
C LYS A 71 -6.24 -1.13 19.06
N ALA A 72 -7.47 -0.86 18.66
CA ALA A 72 -7.95 0.49 18.44
C ALA A 72 -7.72 1.37 19.68
N GLY A 73 -7.24 2.59 19.45
CA GLY A 73 -6.84 3.55 20.48
C GLY A 73 -5.36 3.51 20.87
N ASP A 74 -4.61 2.45 20.56
CA ASP A 74 -3.15 2.43 20.79
C ASP A 74 -2.48 3.54 19.96
N LEU A 75 -1.57 4.30 20.58
CA LEU A 75 -0.91 5.45 19.96
C LEU A 75 0.36 5.00 19.21
N LEU A 76 0.42 5.32 17.92
CA LEU A 76 1.57 5.03 17.06
C LEU A 76 2.30 6.32 16.68
N PRO A 77 3.60 6.46 17.01
CA PRO A 77 4.44 7.51 16.45
C PRO A 77 4.50 7.40 14.93
N THR A 78 4.31 8.53 14.22
CA THR A 78 4.34 8.58 12.77
C THR A 78 5.59 9.28 12.25
N VAL A 79 6.02 8.93 11.04
CA VAL A 79 7.19 9.52 10.40
C VAL A 79 6.95 10.98 10.04
N LEU A 80 5.71 11.32 9.66
CA LEU A 80 5.34 12.68 9.24
C LEU A 80 5.00 13.61 10.41
N GLY A 81 5.14 13.10 11.63
CA GLY A 81 5.06 13.87 12.86
C GLY A 81 3.88 13.56 13.75
N GLY A 82 4.14 13.60 15.07
CA GLY A 82 3.17 13.29 16.12
C GLY A 82 2.94 11.79 16.34
N ALA A 83 1.97 11.50 17.20
CA ALA A 83 1.46 10.16 17.42
C ALA A 83 -0.05 10.15 17.13
N ARG A 84 -0.53 9.06 16.51
CA ARG A 84 -1.94 8.90 16.12
C ARG A 84 -2.53 7.63 16.72
N PRO A 85 -3.77 7.66 17.18
CA PRO A 85 -4.44 6.46 17.63
C PRO A 85 -4.78 5.56 16.43
N ILE A 86 -4.66 4.26 16.65
CA ILE A 86 -5.19 3.25 15.73
C ILE A 86 -6.72 3.40 15.71
N GLN A 87 -7.28 3.62 14.52
CA GLN A 87 -8.71 3.66 14.31
C GLN A 87 -9.27 2.23 14.20
N TRP A 88 -8.61 1.38 13.41
CA TRP A 88 -9.05 0.01 13.18
C TRP A 88 -7.88 -0.89 12.79
N ILE A 89 -8.03 -2.19 13.09
CA ILE A 89 -7.09 -3.22 12.68
C ILE A 89 -7.85 -4.28 11.90
N GLY A 90 -7.59 -4.30 10.58
CA GLY A 90 -8.10 -5.35 9.70
C GLY A 90 -7.29 -6.63 9.84
N ARG A 91 -7.94 -7.77 9.58
CA ARG A 91 -7.32 -9.10 9.65
C ARG A 91 -7.71 -9.92 8.45
N ASN A 92 -6.71 -10.59 7.84
CA ASN A 92 -6.90 -11.57 6.79
C ASN A 92 -6.16 -12.85 7.16
N ARG A 93 -6.81 -13.99 6.97
CA ARG A 93 -6.25 -15.28 7.30
C ARG A 93 -6.33 -16.20 6.08
N TYR A 94 -5.19 -16.73 5.68
CA TYR A 94 -5.07 -17.70 4.60
C TYR A 94 -4.56 -19.02 5.16
N ARG A 95 -5.15 -20.13 4.72
CA ARG A 95 -4.74 -21.48 5.10
C ARG A 95 -4.50 -22.30 3.85
N LYS A 96 -3.43 -23.09 3.84
CA LYS A 96 -3.18 -24.05 2.77
C LYS A 96 -4.29 -25.09 2.72
N SER A 97 -4.81 -25.37 1.55
CA SER A 97 -5.73 -26.49 1.32
C SER A 97 -5.01 -27.84 1.37
N ASP A 98 -3.72 -27.84 1.05
CA ASP A 98 -2.83 -28.99 1.06
C ASP A 98 -1.46 -28.52 1.62
N PRO A 99 -1.05 -28.99 2.82
CA PRO A 99 0.22 -28.59 3.42
C PRO A 99 1.46 -28.90 2.56
N ALA A 100 1.38 -29.91 1.71
CA ALA A 100 2.49 -30.31 0.82
C ALA A 100 2.69 -29.32 -0.35
N LYS A 101 1.69 -28.50 -0.65
CA LYS A 101 1.77 -27.54 -1.76
C LYS A 101 2.40 -26.21 -1.32
N PRO A 102 3.15 -25.55 -2.21
CA PRO A 102 3.61 -24.20 -1.95
C PRO A 102 2.43 -23.22 -1.85
N TRP A 103 2.66 -22.11 -1.18
CA TRP A 103 1.72 -20.98 -1.21
C TRP A 103 1.59 -20.44 -2.62
N VAL A 104 0.39 -19.95 -2.96
CA VAL A 104 0.18 -19.22 -4.22
C VAL A 104 0.90 -17.87 -4.15
N ARG A 105 1.47 -17.44 -5.26
CA ARG A 105 2.38 -16.29 -5.32
C ARG A 105 1.79 -15.00 -4.72
N ASN A 106 0.52 -14.74 -4.95
CA ASN A 106 -0.17 -13.51 -4.53
C ASN A 106 -0.46 -13.42 -3.01
N VAL A 107 -0.26 -14.49 -2.24
CA VAL A 107 -0.32 -14.46 -0.77
C VAL A 107 1.06 -14.56 -0.12
N MET A 108 2.11 -14.84 -0.90
CA MET A 108 3.47 -14.89 -0.34
C MET A 108 3.89 -13.49 0.11
N PRO A 109 4.33 -13.31 1.37
CA PRO A 109 4.86 -12.03 1.79
C PRO A 109 6.22 -11.73 1.15
N ILE A 110 6.55 -10.45 1.08
CA ILE A 110 7.91 -9.99 0.79
C ILE A 110 8.67 -9.91 2.10
N ARG A 111 9.80 -10.58 2.16
CA ARG A 111 10.77 -10.47 3.25
C ARG A 111 11.75 -9.35 2.94
N ILE A 112 11.84 -8.37 3.83
CA ILE A 112 12.85 -7.33 3.84
C ILE A 112 13.82 -7.69 4.95
N ALA A 113 15.02 -8.10 4.58
CA ALA A 113 16.02 -8.57 5.53
C ALA A 113 16.46 -7.44 6.47
N ARG A 114 16.92 -7.83 7.66
CA ARG A 114 17.55 -6.88 8.59
C ARG A 114 18.59 -6.03 7.86
N SER A 115 18.58 -4.74 8.10
CA SER A 115 19.49 -3.75 7.50
C SER A 115 19.40 -3.60 5.98
N ALA A 116 18.39 -4.16 5.29
CA ALA A 116 18.25 -4.06 3.84
C ALA A 116 18.05 -2.61 3.35
N LEU A 117 17.36 -1.78 4.12
CA LEU A 117 17.03 -0.39 3.73
C LEU A 117 18.05 0.64 4.24
N GLY A 118 18.81 0.30 5.29
CA GLY A 118 19.78 1.18 5.92
C GLY A 118 20.44 0.48 7.12
N PRO A 119 21.45 1.08 7.76
CA PRO A 119 22.06 0.53 8.98
C PRO A 119 20.98 0.27 10.03
N ASN A 120 20.79 -1.00 10.43
CA ASN A 120 19.76 -1.44 11.36
C ASN A 120 18.30 -1.07 10.97
N ILE A 121 18.02 -0.94 9.66
CA ILE A 121 16.68 -0.67 9.12
C ILE A 121 16.37 -1.69 8.00
N PRO A 122 15.35 -2.57 8.23
CA PRO A 122 14.73 -2.87 9.51
C PRO A 122 15.73 -3.50 10.50
N HIS A 123 15.44 -3.45 11.81
CA HIS A 123 16.31 -4.05 12.83
C HIS A 123 16.13 -5.58 12.99
N ALA A 124 15.04 -6.12 12.44
CA ALA A 124 14.78 -7.54 12.26
C ALA A 124 14.18 -7.76 10.85
N ASN A 125 14.00 -9.01 10.42
CA ASN A 125 13.32 -9.27 9.15
C ASN A 125 11.88 -8.79 9.22
N LEU A 126 11.50 -7.94 8.26
CA LEU A 126 10.13 -7.44 8.10
C LEU A 126 9.41 -8.25 7.00
N TYR A 127 8.19 -8.69 7.27
CA TYR A 127 7.37 -9.44 6.33
C TYR A 127 6.07 -8.69 6.05
N ILE A 128 5.88 -8.25 4.80
CA ILE A 128 4.71 -7.50 4.36
C ILE A 128 4.19 -8.03 3.04
N SER A 129 2.95 -7.70 2.68
CA SER A 129 2.39 -8.07 1.39
C SER A 129 3.07 -7.33 0.24
N GLU A 130 2.92 -7.85 -0.99
CA GLU A 130 3.58 -7.33 -2.18
C GLU A 130 3.24 -5.87 -2.49
N ALA A 131 1.98 -5.47 -2.27
CA ALA A 131 1.49 -4.12 -2.54
C ALA A 131 1.81 -3.11 -1.41
N HIS A 132 2.16 -3.58 -0.21
CA HIS A 132 2.44 -2.72 0.94
C HIS A 132 3.67 -1.86 0.70
N ALA A 133 3.55 -0.54 0.88
CA ALA A 133 4.64 0.37 0.56
C ALA A 133 5.50 0.76 1.77
N LEU A 134 6.77 1.01 1.45
CA LEU A 134 7.79 1.57 2.34
C LEU A 134 8.09 2.99 1.94
N LEU A 135 8.26 3.89 2.90
CA LEU A 135 8.72 5.25 2.63
C LEU A 135 10.23 5.26 2.48
N ILE A 136 10.72 5.50 1.25
CA ILE A 136 12.15 5.55 0.92
C ILE A 136 12.42 6.83 0.14
N ASP A 137 13.38 7.63 0.57
CA ASP A 137 13.75 8.90 -0.06
C ASP A 137 12.53 9.83 -0.33
N GLY A 138 11.55 9.83 0.59
CA GLY A 138 10.36 10.68 0.52
C GLY A 138 9.23 10.17 -0.38
N VAL A 139 9.34 8.96 -0.94
CA VAL A 139 8.29 8.34 -1.74
C VAL A 139 7.88 6.99 -1.17
N LEU A 140 6.60 6.63 -1.33
CA LEU A 140 6.07 5.32 -0.97
C LEU A 140 6.29 4.35 -2.14
N VAL A 141 7.05 3.28 -1.91
CA VAL A 141 7.35 2.27 -2.93
C VAL A 141 6.86 0.91 -2.46
N ALA A 142 5.96 0.28 -3.24
CA ALA A 142 5.45 -1.05 -2.94
C ALA A 142 6.60 -2.08 -2.84
N ALA A 143 6.57 -2.94 -1.83
CA ALA A 143 7.61 -3.92 -1.55
C ALA A 143 7.91 -4.85 -2.73
N GLY A 144 6.88 -5.19 -3.52
CA GLY A 144 7.06 -5.98 -4.74
C GLY A 144 7.94 -5.32 -5.80
N ASN A 145 7.99 -3.98 -5.82
CA ASN A 145 8.86 -3.23 -6.73
C ASN A 145 10.33 -3.20 -6.27
N LEU A 146 10.59 -3.58 -5.02
CA LEU A 146 11.91 -3.55 -4.40
C LEU A 146 12.58 -4.92 -4.35
N VAL A 147 11.90 -5.99 -4.79
CA VAL A 147 12.46 -7.36 -4.80
C VAL A 147 13.73 -7.38 -5.63
N ASN A 148 14.82 -7.83 -5.01
CA ASN A 148 16.16 -7.91 -5.59
C ASN A 148 16.83 -9.28 -5.42
N ASP A 149 16.05 -10.28 -4.97
CA ASP A 149 16.46 -11.67 -4.77
C ASP A 149 17.69 -11.88 -3.85
N THR A 150 18.09 -10.84 -3.12
CA THR A 150 19.18 -10.89 -2.14
C THR A 150 18.67 -10.53 -0.73
N THR A 151 18.47 -9.25 -0.47
CA THR A 151 18.00 -8.73 0.81
C THR A 151 16.51 -8.47 0.86
N ILE A 152 15.85 -8.32 -0.29
CA ILE A 152 14.40 -8.17 -0.43
C ILE A 152 13.91 -9.29 -1.35
N THR A 153 13.22 -10.28 -0.77
CA THR A 153 12.88 -11.53 -1.44
C THR A 153 11.44 -11.92 -1.20
N ARG A 154 10.85 -12.74 -2.08
CA ARG A 154 9.59 -13.43 -1.76
C ARG A 154 9.86 -14.50 -0.71
N TYR A 155 9.05 -14.51 0.32
CA TYR A 155 9.14 -15.49 1.39
C TYR A 155 8.15 -16.61 1.14
N GLU A 156 8.66 -17.81 0.88
CA GLU A 156 7.83 -18.96 0.53
C GLU A 156 7.03 -19.52 1.71
N ALA A 157 7.39 -19.21 2.94
CA ALA A 157 6.71 -19.61 4.18
C ALA A 157 6.33 -21.10 4.18
N ARG A 158 7.25 -21.97 3.73
CA ARG A 158 6.97 -23.43 3.55
C ARG A 158 6.60 -24.11 4.86
N GLU A 159 7.16 -23.61 5.96
CA GLU A 159 6.97 -24.09 7.32
C GLU A 159 5.64 -23.67 7.95
N LEU A 160 4.89 -22.78 7.28
CA LEU A 160 3.62 -22.27 7.76
C LEU A 160 2.45 -22.84 6.94
N ASP A 161 1.47 -23.42 7.62
CA ASP A 161 0.20 -23.87 7.03
C ASP A 161 -0.88 -22.77 7.06
N GLU A 162 -0.61 -21.69 7.80
CA GLU A 162 -1.49 -20.53 7.91
C GLU A 162 -0.67 -19.24 7.86
N LEU A 163 -1.14 -18.27 7.07
CA LEU A 163 -0.64 -16.90 7.02
C LEU A 163 -1.73 -15.97 7.56
N GLU A 164 -1.43 -15.26 8.63
CA GLU A 164 -2.32 -14.26 9.22
C GLU A 164 -1.74 -12.88 9.01
N PHE A 165 -2.50 -12.03 8.32
CA PHE A 165 -2.10 -10.68 7.95
C PHE A 165 -2.96 -9.64 8.65
N PHE A 166 -2.37 -8.48 8.91
CA PHE A 166 -3.00 -7.37 9.61
C PHE A 166 -2.84 -6.07 8.83
N HIS A 167 -3.87 -5.23 8.88
CA HIS A 167 -3.87 -3.87 8.35
C HIS A 167 -4.04 -2.90 9.50
N ILE A 168 -3.29 -1.82 9.50
CA ILE A 168 -3.47 -0.72 10.47
C ILE A 168 -4.09 0.47 9.74
N LYS A 169 -5.30 0.86 10.17
CA LYS A 169 -5.97 2.09 9.72
C LYS A 169 -5.85 3.15 10.80
N LEU A 170 -5.34 4.31 10.43
CA LEU A 170 -5.39 5.53 11.23
C LEU A 170 -6.50 6.44 10.70
N GLU A 171 -6.79 7.54 11.38
CA GLU A 171 -7.78 8.54 10.95
C GLU A 171 -7.46 9.09 9.55
N ARG A 172 -6.17 9.23 9.25
CA ARG A 172 -5.66 9.58 7.92
C ARG A 172 -4.48 8.69 7.55
N HIS A 173 -4.22 8.55 6.27
CA HIS A 173 -3.05 7.84 5.79
C HIS A 173 -1.76 8.47 6.31
N ASP A 174 -0.87 7.65 6.86
CA ASP A 174 0.41 8.08 7.44
C ASP A 174 1.44 6.96 7.31
N VAL A 175 2.64 7.18 7.81
CA VAL A 175 3.75 6.21 7.83
C VAL A 175 4.14 5.94 9.27
N ILE A 176 4.18 4.67 9.64
CA ILE A 176 4.53 4.16 10.97
C ILE A 176 5.84 3.36 10.91
N TYR A 177 6.33 2.89 12.04
CA TYR A 177 7.55 2.09 12.11
C TYR A 177 7.22 0.62 12.38
N ALA A 178 7.51 -0.25 11.40
CA ALA A 178 7.40 -1.69 11.49
C ALA A 178 8.81 -2.31 11.46
N GLU A 179 9.22 -3.04 12.50
CA GLU A 179 10.60 -3.50 12.72
C GLU A 179 11.62 -2.34 12.55
N GLY A 180 11.21 -1.12 12.90
CA GLY A 180 11.99 0.10 12.72
C GLY A 180 12.01 0.67 11.29
N ALA A 181 11.42 -0.01 10.31
CA ALA A 181 11.30 0.49 8.93
C ALA A 181 10.05 1.38 8.76
N PRO A 182 10.16 2.50 8.03
CA PRO A 182 9.03 3.38 7.74
C PRO A 182 8.09 2.73 6.72
N THR A 183 6.90 2.37 7.16
CA THR A 183 5.92 1.57 6.42
C THR A 183 4.56 2.27 6.45
N GLU A 184 3.86 2.32 5.32
CA GLU A 184 2.55 2.98 5.23
C GLU A 184 1.49 2.34 6.13
N THR A 185 0.46 3.10 6.50
CA THR A 185 -0.78 2.60 7.05
C THR A 185 -1.78 2.34 5.92
N LEU A 186 -2.92 1.74 6.23
CA LEU A 186 -3.96 1.47 5.24
C LEU A 186 -4.57 2.80 4.75
N LEU A 187 -4.55 3.02 3.43
CA LEU A 187 -5.16 4.20 2.81
C LEU A 187 -6.68 4.06 2.79
N GLU A 188 -7.19 2.96 2.23
CA GLU A 188 -8.61 2.67 2.10
C GLU A 188 -8.94 1.30 2.66
N VAL A 189 -10.09 1.16 3.30
CA VAL A 189 -10.56 -0.13 3.82
C VAL A 189 -11.39 -0.82 2.76
N ASP A 190 -11.04 -2.06 2.43
CA ASP A 190 -11.78 -2.87 1.47
C ASP A 190 -12.54 -4.03 2.14
N GLU A 191 -13.42 -4.65 1.36
CA GLU A 191 -14.30 -5.74 1.81
C GLU A 191 -13.55 -7.07 2.06
N SER A 192 -12.25 -7.16 1.75
CA SER A 192 -11.47 -8.38 1.86
C SER A 192 -11.10 -8.75 3.30
N ALA A 193 -11.11 -7.80 4.21
CA ALA A 193 -10.80 -8.04 5.61
C ALA A 193 -11.90 -8.85 6.30
N VAL A 194 -11.51 -9.90 7.03
CA VAL A 194 -12.45 -10.79 7.74
C VAL A 194 -13.37 -10.03 8.72
N ASN A 195 -12.87 -8.94 9.30
CA ASN A 195 -13.60 -8.09 10.23
C ASN A 195 -14.10 -6.78 9.60
N PHE A 196 -14.25 -6.71 8.27
CA PHE A 196 -14.77 -5.53 7.56
C PHE A 196 -16.16 -5.09 8.06
N ALA A 197 -17.04 -6.04 8.38
CA ALA A 197 -18.36 -5.73 8.91
C ALA A 197 -18.30 -4.98 10.27
N GLU A 198 -17.26 -5.17 11.05
CA GLU A 198 -17.01 -4.42 12.29
C GLU A 198 -16.67 -2.96 11.99
N TYR A 199 -15.80 -2.74 11.01
CA TYR A 199 -15.45 -1.40 10.52
C TYR A 199 -16.69 -0.65 10.03
N LEU A 200 -17.52 -1.27 9.19
CA LEU A 200 -18.76 -0.66 8.68
C LEU A 200 -19.75 -0.29 9.78
N ARG A 201 -19.89 -1.12 10.82
CA ARG A 201 -20.76 -0.80 11.97
C ARG A 201 -20.27 0.42 12.75
N GLN A 202 -18.98 0.59 12.86
CA GLN A 202 -18.38 1.66 13.66
C GLN A 202 -18.25 2.98 12.88
N TYR A 203 -17.88 2.92 11.59
CA TYR A 203 -17.53 4.10 10.80
C TYR A 203 -18.44 4.32 9.59
N GLY A 204 -19.32 3.38 9.26
CA GLY A 204 -20.16 3.44 8.06
C GLY A 204 -19.35 3.25 6.77
N HIS A 205 -20.01 3.48 5.63
CA HIS A 205 -19.32 3.55 4.35
C HIS A 205 -18.60 4.89 4.25
N VAL A 206 -17.29 4.88 4.40
CA VAL A 206 -16.45 6.06 4.19
C VAL A 206 -16.24 6.21 2.68
N THR A 207 -16.90 7.20 2.09
CA THR A 207 -16.80 7.54 0.66
C THR A 207 -15.75 8.62 0.36
N THR A 208 -15.00 9.03 1.34
CA THR A 208 -13.95 10.05 1.18
C THR A 208 -12.74 9.42 0.50
N GLU A 209 -12.41 9.88 -0.71
CA GLU A 209 -11.13 9.59 -1.34
C GLU A 209 -10.01 10.14 -0.45
N GLU A 210 -9.31 9.25 0.23
CA GLU A 210 -8.15 9.63 1.03
C GLU A 210 -6.95 9.90 0.12
N THR A 211 -6.25 11.00 0.39
CA THR A 211 -5.03 11.33 -0.34
C THR A 211 -3.85 10.62 0.32
N PRO A 212 -2.98 9.93 -0.45
CA PRO A 212 -1.74 9.37 0.07
C PRO A 212 -0.89 10.44 0.76
N CYS A 213 -0.28 10.09 1.89
CA CYS A 213 0.54 11.00 2.69
C CYS A 213 1.88 11.38 2.03
N ALA A 214 2.30 10.63 0.99
CA ALA A 214 3.48 10.89 0.15
C ALA A 214 3.22 10.36 -1.27
N PRO A 215 4.01 10.76 -2.29
CA PRO A 215 3.92 10.20 -3.63
C PRO A 215 4.05 8.67 -3.60
N LEU A 216 3.09 7.97 -4.21
CA LEU A 216 2.96 6.51 -4.14
C LEU A 216 3.30 5.85 -5.48
N PHE A 217 4.24 4.92 -5.48
CA PHE A 217 4.58 4.04 -6.61
C PHE A 217 4.06 2.63 -6.36
N ARG A 218 2.93 2.29 -7.01
CA ARG A 218 2.29 0.96 -6.93
C ARG A 218 2.82 0.01 -8.00
N TYR A 219 2.81 -1.29 -7.69
CA TYR A 219 3.13 -2.35 -8.64
C TYR A 219 2.15 -2.35 -9.82
N GLY A 220 2.67 -2.41 -11.06
CA GLY A 220 1.85 -2.55 -12.29
C GLY A 220 1.30 -1.26 -12.90
N TYR A 221 1.47 -0.10 -12.32
CA TYR A 221 1.00 1.18 -12.87
C TYR A 221 1.99 1.78 -13.88
N ARG A 222 2.09 1.18 -15.08
CA ARG A 222 2.87 1.75 -16.21
C ARG A 222 2.24 2.99 -16.85
N ARG A 223 0.99 3.35 -16.53
CA ARG A 223 0.28 4.45 -17.21
C ARG A 223 0.52 5.85 -16.64
N GLY A 224 1.14 6.01 -15.47
CA GLY A 224 1.56 7.32 -14.93
C GLY A 224 2.83 7.90 -15.56
N GLU A 225 3.62 7.06 -16.23
CA GLU A 225 4.94 7.40 -16.78
C GLU A 225 4.90 8.36 -17.98
N ILE A 226 3.81 8.34 -18.75
CA ILE A 226 3.75 9.10 -20.03
C ILE A 226 3.62 10.61 -19.81
N LYS A 227 3.04 11.07 -18.69
CA LYS A 227 2.92 12.52 -18.40
C LYS A 227 4.20 13.15 -17.83
N SER A 228 5.12 12.35 -17.29
CA SER A 228 6.41 12.82 -16.76
C SER A 228 7.45 13.03 -17.88
N CYS A 229 7.38 12.27 -18.98
CA CYS A 229 8.30 12.38 -20.11
C CYS A 229 8.31 13.75 -20.79
N PHE A 230 7.17 14.46 -20.81
CA PHE A 230 7.09 15.78 -21.46
C PHE A 230 7.75 16.92 -20.68
N ARG A 231 7.93 16.79 -19.36
CA ARG A 231 8.65 17.79 -18.54
C ARG A 231 10.16 17.65 -18.59
N SER A 232 10.68 16.51 -19.02
CA SER A 232 12.11 16.19 -19.02
C SER A 232 12.85 16.60 -20.29
N ALA A 233 12.16 17.14 -21.30
CA ALA A 233 12.78 17.53 -22.58
C ALA A 233 13.67 18.78 -22.50
N ILE A 234 13.69 19.49 -21.36
CA ILE A 234 14.33 20.82 -21.24
C ILE A 234 15.66 20.78 -20.45
N SER A 235 16.09 19.65 -19.87
CA SER A 235 17.37 19.62 -19.15
C SER A 235 18.23 18.40 -19.50
N PRO A 236 19.34 18.59 -20.25
CA PRO A 236 20.28 17.52 -20.61
C PRO A 236 21.17 17.05 -19.45
N TRP A 237 21.07 17.65 -18.25
CA TRP A 237 21.91 17.40 -17.07
C TRP A 237 21.22 16.72 -15.89
N ILE A 238 19.92 16.39 -16.00
CA ILE A 238 19.18 15.69 -14.96
C ILE A 238 19.21 14.19 -15.28
N ASP A 239 19.56 13.39 -14.28
CA ASP A 239 19.46 11.92 -14.36
C ASP A 239 18.01 11.56 -14.74
N ARG A 240 17.83 10.97 -15.93
CA ARG A 240 16.52 10.62 -16.50
C ARG A 240 15.91 9.37 -15.89
N ARG A 241 16.61 8.72 -14.94
CA ARG A 241 16.09 7.55 -14.24
C ARG A 241 14.93 7.97 -13.36
N GLN A 242 13.94 7.10 -13.28
CA GLN A 242 12.85 7.30 -12.32
C GLN A 242 13.39 7.17 -10.89
N GLN A 243 12.81 7.90 -9.94
CA GLN A 243 13.23 7.85 -8.54
C GLN A 243 13.24 6.42 -7.98
N VAL A 244 12.29 5.57 -8.42
CA VAL A 244 12.23 4.15 -8.05
C VAL A 244 13.46 3.37 -8.56
N ASP A 245 13.96 3.65 -9.75
CA ASP A 245 15.14 2.97 -10.29
C ASP A 245 16.40 3.35 -9.50
N ILE A 246 16.51 4.62 -9.09
CA ILE A 246 17.59 5.09 -8.22
C ILE A 246 17.54 4.40 -6.86
N ILE A 247 16.34 4.25 -6.28
CA ILE A 247 16.13 3.53 -5.02
C ILE A 247 16.54 2.06 -5.17
N ARG A 248 16.12 1.39 -6.25
CA ARG A 248 16.50 0.00 -6.52
C ARG A 248 18.01 -0.17 -6.62
N ASP A 249 18.69 0.65 -7.42
CA ASP A 249 20.14 0.59 -7.56
C ASP A 249 20.85 0.73 -6.21
N LYS A 250 20.38 1.64 -5.34
CA LYS A 250 20.92 1.80 -3.98
C LYS A 250 20.72 0.54 -3.13
N LEU A 251 19.53 -0.07 -3.20
CA LEU A 251 19.20 -1.26 -2.42
C LEU A 251 19.96 -2.49 -2.92
N ASP A 252 20.16 -2.62 -4.23
CA ASP A 252 20.95 -3.68 -4.85
C ASP A 252 22.43 -3.58 -4.43
N ALA A 253 23.01 -2.38 -4.54
CA ALA A 253 24.38 -2.13 -4.09
C ALA A 253 24.55 -2.45 -2.59
N ARG A 254 23.55 -2.08 -1.77
CA ARG A 254 23.56 -2.40 -0.34
C ARG A 254 23.45 -3.90 -0.09
N GLY A 255 22.58 -4.60 -0.82
CA GLY A 255 22.43 -6.06 -0.74
C GLY A 255 23.75 -6.78 -1.01
N ILE A 256 24.46 -6.39 -2.07
CA ILE A 256 25.77 -6.92 -2.41
C ILE A 256 26.79 -6.66 -1.28
N ALA A 257 26.80 -5.46 -0.70
CA ALA A 257 27.70 -5.13 0.40
C ALA A 257 27.44 -5.98 1.64
N LEU A 258 26.17 -6.22 2.00
CA LEU A 258 25.80 -7.06 3.13
C LEU A 258 26.19 -8.54 2.94
N LEU A 259 26.03 -9.08 1.72
CA LEU A 259 26.45 -10.43 1.38
C LEU A 259 27.98 -10.60 1.54
N ARG A 260 28.76 -9.67 1.01
CA ARG A 260 30.23 -9.69 1.15
C ARG A 260 30.66 -9.61 2.63
N GLN A 261 29.97 -8.81 3.43
CA GLN A 261 30.27 -8.70 4.86
C GLN A 261 29.97 -10.01 5.61
N SER A 262 28.92 -10.75 5.25
CA SER A 262 28.59 -12.04 5.84
C SER A 262 29.61 -13.12 5.49
N GLU A 263 30.16 -13.11 4.27
CA GLU A 263 31.19 -14.05 3.81
C GLU A 263 32.54 -13.83 4.52
N LEU A 264 32.84 -12.59 4.95
CA LEU A 264 34.08 -12.28 5.66
C LEU A 264 34.06 -12.68 7.16
N VAL A 265 32.87 -12.97 7.70
CA VAL A 265 32.66 -13.30 9.12
C VAL A 265 32.43 -14.81 9.34
N SER A 266 32.16 -15.55 8.26
CA SER A 266 32.00 -17.02 8.24
C SER A 266 33.32 -17.73 8.07
#